data_159e09539ad7e9e025caa3d8a872b631
#
_entry.id   159e09539ad7e9e025caa3d8a872b631
#
_cell.length_a   1.000
_cell.length_b   1.000
_cell.length_c   1.000
_cell.angle_alpha   90.00
_cell.angle_beta   90.00
_cell.angle_gamma   90.00
#
_symmetry.space_group_name_H-M   'P 1'
#
loop_
_entity.id
_entity.type
_entity.pdbx_description
1 polymer ?
#
loop_
_entity_poly.entity_id
_entity_poly.type
_entity_poly.pdbx_seq_one_letter_code
_entity_poly.pdbx_strand_id
1 'polypeptide(L)'
;MGQDGPGAWSVSISDENGEIQKITLSDKGDASIPILVENNGITSITVSLDCTSPFDAQVSCPGDVTVTAGENTTVYGVVSDVDVLNYAATTTELFEVTGTVIARQGIPIALPGETASDDVQLEIPEVFNLEVRIDDPVGPMNAGADTILRVFVQNNGNIADRVSETDVSVDCTLITVGTQTSEITNKEIAPGATITANLVFEAALSHPSRSCDVDIQIVSQGSDGSQTSSDSTRIEVQAATGDSGDKEPVDDGSGTVEVVTTGLPHIGVLGTGTSLLIAAFMRRKV
;
A
#
# COMPACT_ATOMS: atom_id res chain seq x y z
N MET A 1 12.84 -58.22 -23.56
CA MET A 1 12.22 -56.92 -23.42
C MET A 1 12.02 -56.74 -21.94
N GLY A 2 12.88 -55.98 -21.26
CA GLY A 2 12.70 -55.61 -19.84
C GLY A 2 11.56 -54.64 -19.78
N GLN A 3 10.51 -54.95 -19.04
CA GLN A 3 9.52 -53.95 -18.61
C GLN A 3 10.22 -53.10 -17.55
N ASP A 4 10.29 -51.79 -17.80
CA ASP A 4 10.62 -50.85 -16.76
C ASP A 4 9.50 -51.01 -15.71
N GLY A 5 9.87 -51.37 -14.46
CA GLY A 5 8.90 -51.55 -13.37
C GLY A 5 8.38 -50.21 -12.88
N PRO A 6 7.29 -50.21 -12.09
CA PRO A 6 6.83 -48.99 -11.40
C PRO A 6 7.97 -48.42 -10.56
N GLY A 7 8.33 -47.13 -10.79
CA GLY A 7 9.44 -46.43 -10.15
C GLY A 7 10.66 -46.25 -11.04
N ALA A 8 10.62 -46.66 -12.32
CA ALA A 8 11.71 -46.42 -13.28
C ALA A 8 11.85 -44.94 -13.70
N TRP A 9 10.92 -44.10 -13.36
CA TRP A 9 10.95 -42.66 -13.60
C TRP A 9 10.20 -41.90 -12.51
N SER A 10 10.49 -40.61 -12.36
CA SER A 10 9.84 -39.75 -11.39
C SER A 10 9.74 -38.30 -11.90
N VAL A 11 8.80 -37.55 -11.32
CA VAL A 11 8.71 -36.10 -11.39
C VAL A 11 8.81 -35.58 -9.98
N SER A 12 9.62 -34.57 -9.75
CA SER A 12 9.74 -33.90 -8.45
C SER A 12 10.01 -32.42 -8.61
N ILE A 13 9.58 -31.62 -7.63
CA ILE A 13 9.91 -30.20 -7.53
C ILE A 13 11.13 -30.08 -6.65
N SER A 14 12.29 -29.95 -7.30
CA SER A 14 13.59 -29.98 -6.63
C SER A 14 14.65 -29.20 -7.39
N ASP A 15 15.65 -28.73 -6.65
CA ASP A 15 16.84 -28.07 -7.19
C ASP A 15 18.12 -28.88 -6.87
N GLU A 16 19.30 -28.27 -7.10
CA GLU A 16 20.60 -28.89 -6.81
C GLU A 16 20.79 -29.21 -5.31
N ASN A 17 19.99 -28.62 -4.40
CA ASN A 17 20.07 -28.80 -2.96
C ASN A 17 19.07 -29.84 -2.44
N GLY A 18 18.16 -30.33 -3.27
CA GLY A 18 17.16 -31.31 -2.96
C GLY A 18 15.71 -30.85 -3.17
N GLU A 19 14.77 -31.54 -2.53
CA GLU A 19 13.34 -31.27 -2.61
C GLU A 19 12.99 -29.88 -2.03
N ILE A 20 12.17 -29.13 -2.77
CA ILE A 20 11.71 -27.80 -2.37
C ILE A 20 10.33 -27.95 -1.73
N GLN A 21 10.20 -27.50 -0.49
CA GLN A 21 8.94 -27.59 0.26
C GLN A 21 8.07 -26.33 0.07
N LYS A 22 8.70 -25.19 -0.21
CA LYS A 22 8.01 -23.90 -0.31
C LYS A 22 8.73 -22.94 -1.25
N ILE A 23 7.96 -22.20 -2.04
CA ILE A 23 8.44 -21.12 -2.91
C ILE A 23 7.62 -19.87 -2.60
N THR A 24 8.29 -18.79 -2.24
CA THR A 24 7.63 -17.49 -2.06
C THR A 24 7.55 -16.76 -3.39
N LEU A 25 6.35 -16.26 -3.75
CA LEU A 25 6.16 -15.41 -4.93
C LEU A 25 6.96 -14.11 -4.79
N SER A 26 7.29 -13.50 -5.91
CA SER A 26 7.80 -12.14 -5.92
C SER A 26 6.69 -11.14 -5.54
N ASP A 27 7.06 -9.90 -5.20
CA ASP A 27 6.09 -8.81 -4.96
C ASP A 27 5.19 -8.50 -6.17
N LYS A 28 5.59 -9.00 -7.35
CA LYS A 28 4.82 -8.90 -8.60
C LYS A 28 3.90 -10.09 -8.85
N GLY A 29 3.92 -11.08 -7.96
CA GLY A 29 3.11 -12.28 -8.07
C GLY A 29 3.66 -13.34 -9.02
N ASP A 30 4.99 -13.37 -9.23
CA ASP A 30 5.63 -14.32 -10.12
C ASP A 30 6.48 -15.34 -9.36
N ALA A 31 6.52 -16.58 -9.84
CA ALA A 31 7.46 -17.61 -9.39
C ALA A 31 7.92 -18.49 -10.55
N SER A 32 9.16 -18.97 -10.46
CA SER A 32 9.73 -19.99 -11.32
C SER A 32 9.97 -21.26 -10.52
N ILE A 33 9.37 -22.36 -10.94
CA ILE A 33 9.29 -23.61 -10.20
C ILE A 33 10.12 -24.65 -10.93
N PRO A 34 11.25 -25.12 -10.37
CA PRO A 34 12.08 -26.15 -11.00
C PRO A 34 11.40 -27.51 -10.88
N ILE A 35 11.23 -28.18 -12.01
CA ILE A 35 10.63 -29.50 -12.15
C ILE A 35 11.70 -30.45 -12.65
N LEU A 36 12.09 -31.39 -11.83
CA LEU A 36 13.05 -32.43 -12.18
C LEU A 36 12.31 -33.67 -12.69
N VAL A 37 12.62 -34.09 -13.90
CA VAL A 37 12.15 -35.36 -14.47
C VAL A 37 13.33 -36.32 -14.52
N GLU A 38 13.23 -37.40 -13.78
CA GLU A 38 14.28 -38.48 -13.75
C GLU A 38 13.81 -39.69 -14.51
N ASN A 39 14.71 -40.29 -15.28
CA ASN A 39 14.47 -41.53 -15.96
C ASN A 39 15.54 -42.58 -15.58
N ASN A 40 15.26 -43.36 -14.57
CA ASN A 40 16.11 -44.47 -14.10
C ASN A 40 15.89 -45.76 -14.91
N GLY A 41 15.08 -45.72 -15.96
CA GLY A 41 14.81 -46.84 -16.86
C GLY A 41 15.90 -47.05 -17.87
N ILE A 42 15.76 -48.13 -18.65
CA ILE A 42 16.71 -48.53 -19.70
C ILE A 42 16.38 -48.00 -21.10
N THR A 43 15.26 -47.26 -21.23
CA THR A 43 14.78 -46.68 -22.49
C THR A 43 14.50 -45.18 -22.30
N SER A 44 14.66 -44.38 -23.36
CA SER A 44 14.25 -42.98 -23.34
C SER A 44 12.72 -42.85 -23.20
N ILE A 45 12.26 -41.85 -22.45
CA ILE A 45 10.84 -41.53 -22.27
C ILE A 45 10.58 -40.12 -22.72
N THR A 46 9.34 -39.84 -23.19
CA THR A 46 8.82 -38.50 -23.35
C THR A 46 7.64 -38.35 -22.36
N VAL A 47 7.73 -37.35 -21.51
CA VAL A 47 6.75 -37.02 -20.45
C VAL A 47 6.06 -35.74 -20.84
N SER A 48 4.74 -35.75 -20.87
CA SER A 48 3.92 -34.54 -20.96
C SER A 48 3.66 -34.03 -19.55
N LEU A 49 3.97 -32.76 -19.31
CA LEU A 49 3.80 -32.11 -18.00
C LEU A 49 2.54 -31.24 -18.02
N ASP A 50 1.74 -31.36 -16.99
CA ASP A 50 0.58 -30.51 -16.69
C ASP A 50 0.75 -29.88 -15.31
N CYS A 51 0.51 -28.55 -15.22
CA CYS A 51 0.76 -27.75 -14.02
C CYS A 51 -0.51 -27.02 -13.63
N THR A 52 -0.82 -27.03 -12.33
CA THR A 52 -1.97 -26.32 -11.79
C THR A 52 -1.56 -25.40 -10.63
N SER A 53 -2.23 -24.28 -10.51
CA SER A 53 -2.07 -23.39 -9.37
C SER A 53 -3.43 -23.01 -8.80
N PRO A 54 -3.58 -22.98 -7.47
CA PRO A 54 -4.84 -22.61 -6.82
C PRO A 54 -5.10 -21.11 -6.82
N PHE A 55 -4.06 -20.27 -6.93
CA PHE A 55 -4.21 -18.83 -7.09
C PHE A 55 -4.83 -18.52 -8.47
N ASP A 56 -5.59 -17.45 -8.57
CA ASP A 56 -6.08 -16.91 -9.85
C ASP A 56 -4.89 -16.32 -10.63
N ALA A 57 -4.11 -17.20 -11.26
CA ALA A 57 -2.84 -16.92 -11.88
C ALA A 57 -2.74 -17.50 -13.27
N GLN A 58 -1.86 -16.94 -14.09
CA GLN A 58 -1.42 -17.59 -15.32
C GLN A 58 -0.35 -18.63 -15.00
N VAL A 59 -0.55 -19.84 -15.50
CA VAL A 59 0.43 -20.94 -15.35
C VAL A 59 0.95 -21.34 -16.71
N SER A 60 2.27 -21.33 -16.86
CA SER A 60 2.96 -21.86 -18.03
C SER A 60 3.72 -23.10 -17.64
N CYS A 61 3.29 -24.25 -18.16
CA CYS A 61 3.97 -25.54 -17.99
C CYS A 61 4.93 -25.79 -19.15
N PRO A 62 6.07 -26.47 -18.92
CA PRO A 62 7.09 -26.70 -19.96
C PRO A 62 6.63 -27.55 -21.16
N GLY A 63 5.50 -28.27 -21.03
CA GLY A 63 5.01 -29.16 -22.05
C GLY A 63 5.75 -30.51 -22.08
N ASP A 64 6.03 -31.04 -23.28
CA ASP A 64 6.64 -32.36 -23.45
C ASP A 64 8.15 -32.31 -23.22
N VAL A 65 8.66 -33.19 -22.35
CA VAL A 65 10.08 -33.34 -22.03
C VAL A 65 10.58 -34.73 -22.37
N THR A 66 11.65 -34.83 -23.13
CA THR A 66 12.28 -36.14 -23.46
C THR A 66 13.53 -36.32 -22.60
N VAL A 67 13.56 -37.43 -21.83
CA VAL A 67 14.66 -37.79 -20.95
C VAL A 67 15.27 -39.12 -21.42
N THR A 68 16.57 -39.14 -21.65
CA THR A 68 17.30 -40.38 -22.04
C THR A 68 17.37 -41.37 -20.88
N ALA A 69 17.69 -42.65 -21.23
CA ALA A 69 17.83 -43.70 -20.21
C ALA A 69 18.94 -43.38 -19.22
N GLY A 70 18.66 -43.46 -17.93
CA GLY A 70 19.62 -43.20 -16.85
C GLY A 70 19.96 -41.72 -16.60
N GLU A 71 19.27 -40.80 -17.28
CA GLU A 71 19.50 -39.34 -17.15
C GLU A 71 18.34 -38.65 -16.42
N ASN A 72 18.56 -37.38 -16.11
CA ASN A 72 17.54 -36.47 -15.60
C ASN A 72 17.54 -35.14 -16.38
N THR A 73 16.46 -34.40 -16.28
CA THR A 73 16.33 -33.09 -16.93
C THR A 73 15.51 -32.17 -16.01
N THR A 74 16.03 -30.99 -15.70
CA THR A 74 15.29 -29.96 -15.02
C THR A 74 14.68 -28.97 -16.02
N VAL A 75 13.39 -28.72 -15.88
CA VAL A 75 12.63 -27.73 -16.64
C VAL A 75 11.90 -26.82 -15.66
N TYR A 76 11.34 -25.72 -16.15
CA TYR A 76 10.75 -24.72 -15.26
C TYR A 76 9.28 -24.47 -15.60
N GLY A 77 8.41 -24.69 -14.61
CA GLY A 77 7.07 -24.14 -14.61
C GLY A 77 7.12 -22.67 -14.17
N VAL A 78 6.23 -21.85 -14.71
CA VAL A 78 6.12 -20.43 -14.33
C VAL A 78 4.71 -20.15 -13.92
N VAL A 79 4.56 -19.53 -12.73
CA VAL A 79 3.34 -18.91 -12.25
C VAL A 79 3.54 -17.40 -12.37
N SER A 80 2.53 -16.68 -12.90
CA SER A 80 2.59 -15.22 -13.07
C SER A 80 1.22 -14.58 -12.89
N ASP A 81 1.24 -13.26 -12.73
CA ASP A 81 0.04 -12.42 -12.60
C ASP A 81 -0.82 -12.72 -11.36
N VAL A 82 -0.24 -13.26 -10.28
CA VAL A 82 -0.93 -13.35 -8.99
C VAL A 82 -1.05 -11.96 -8.40
N ASP A 83 -2.27 -11.48 -8.14
CA ASP A 83 -2.46 -10.23 -7.41
C ASP A 83 -2.22 -10.46 -5.90
N VAL A 84 -0.96 -10.31 -5.49
CA VAL A 84 -0.50 -10.58 -4.12
C VAL A 84 -1.21 -9.72 -3.05
N LEU A 85 -1.76 -8.56 -3.45
CA LEU A 85 -2.47 -7.67 -2.53
C LEU A 85 -3.90 -8.14 -2.23
N ASN A 86 -4.46 -9.05 -3.03
CA ASN A 86 -5.76 -9.66 -2.78
C ASN A 86 -5.70 -10.78 -1.73
N TYR A 87 -4.50 -11.19 -1.32
CA TYR A 87 -4.28 -12.25 -0.34
C TYR A 87 -3.57 -11.70 0.89
N ALA A 88 -3.85 -12.28 2.05
CA ALA A 88 -3.06 -11.97 3.24
C ALA A 88 -1.62 -12.49 3.05
N ALA A 89 -0.65 -11.73 3.56
CA ALA A 89 0.75 -12.17 3.57
C ALA A 89 0.89 -13.57 4.21
N THR A 90 1.85 -14.34 3.76
CA THR A 90 2.15 -15.72 4.20
C THR A 90 1.04 -16.74 3.93
N THR A 91 -0.03 -16.38 3.20
CA THR A 91 -1.00 -17.37 2.70
C THR A 91 -0.27 -18.37 1.81
N THR A 92 -0.50 -19.67 2.05
CA THR A 92 0.12 -20.74 1.28
C THR A 92 -0.93 -21.59 0.60
N GLU A 93 -0.66 -21.97 -0.64
CA GLU A 93 -1.48 -22.86 -1.45
C GLU A 93 -0.57 -23.81 -2.25
N LEU A 94 -1.12 -24.93 -2.75
CA LEU A 94 -0.33 -25.93 -3.45
C LEU A 94 -0.28 -25.67 -4.95
N PHE A 95 0.91 -25.68 -5.52
CA PHE A 95 1.14 -25.86 -6.94
C PHE A 95 1.42 -27.34 -7.17
N GLU A 96 0.72 -27.96 -8.10
CA GLU A 96 0.87 -29.38 -8.44
C GLU A 96 1.40 -29.51 -9.89
N VAL A 97 2.35 -30.42 -10.08
CA VAL A 97 2.80 -30.87 -11.39
C VAL A 97 2.47 -32.35 -11.56
N THR A 98 1.85 -32.68 -12.68
CA THR A 98 1.59 -34.07 -13.08
C THR A 98 2.31 -34.38 -14.38
N GLY A 99 3.18 -35.37 -14.35
CA GLY A 99 3.81 -35.92 -15.53
C GLY A 99 3.10 -37.17 -16.03
N THR A 100 2.94 -37.29 -17.35
CA THR A 100 2.38 -38.47 -18.01
C THR A 100 3.34 -38.97 -19.10
N VAL A 101 3.78 -40.22 -19.06
CA VAL A 101 4.62 -40.80 -20.13
C VAL A 101 3.77 -40.98 -21.38
N ILE A 102 4.09 -40.25 -22.45
CA ILE A 102 3.38 -40.25 -23.73
C ILE A 102 4.11 -41.02 -24.84
N ALA A 103 5.44 -41.24 -24.72
CA ALA A 103 6.21 -42.02 -25.66
C ALA A 103 7.39 -42.76 -25.00
N ARG A 104 7.80 -43.91 -25.56
CA ARG A 104 9.02 -44.61 -25.21
C ARG A 104 9.84 -44.88 -26.49
N GLN A 105 11.15 -44.58 -26.47
CA GLN A 105 12.04 -44.64 -27.64
C GLN A 105 11.46 -43.94 -28.90
N GLY A 106 10.74 -42.80 -28.67
CA GLY A 106 10.07 -42.04 -29.74
C GLY A 106 8.81 -42.69 -30.29
N ILE A 107 8.35 -43.82 -29.74
CA ILE A 107 7.10 -44.48 -30.14
C ILE A 107 5.97 -44.07 -29.19
N PRO A 108 4.92 -43.42 -29.71
CA PRO A 108 3.76 -43.02 -28.88
C PRO A 108 3.11 -44.20 -28.18
N ILE A 109 2.66 -43.97 -26.92
CA ILE A 109 1.96 -44.97 -26.14
C ILE A 109 0.44 -44.84 -26.42
N ALA A 110 -0.22 -45.91 -26.86
CA ALA A 110 -1.63 -45.91 -27.27
C ALA A 110 -2.63 -45.98 -26.10
N LEU A 111 -2.17 -46.27 -24.87
CA LEU A 111 -2.97 -46.35 -23.65
C LEU A 111 -2.56 -45.19 -22.73
N PRO A 112 -3.41 -44.82 -21.76
CA PRO A 112 -3.00 -43.85 -20.72
C PRO A 112 -1.63 -44.29 -20.17
N GLY A 113 -0.64 -43.40 -20.29
CA GLY A 113 0.70 -43.64 -19.82
C GLY A 113 0.76 -43.72 -18.30
N GLU A 114 1.89 -44.12 -17.77
CA GLU A 114 2.19 -44.03 -16.35
C GLU A 114 2.22 -42.56 -15.97
N THR A 115 1.67 -42.21 -14.78
CA THR A 115 1.67 -40.88 -14.25
C THR A 115 2.46 -40.82 -12.95
N ALA A 116 3.10 -39.69 -12.72
CA ALA A 116 3.72 -39.31 -11.46
C ALA A 116 3.39 -37.84 -11.19
N SER A 117 3.19 -37.44 -9.93
CA SER A 117 2.92 -36.06 -9.55
C SER A 117 3.72 -35.68 -8.32
N ASP A 118 3.97 -34.39 -8.20
CA ASP A 118 4.56 -33.77 -7.03
C ASP A 118 3.96 -32.39 -6.82
N ASP A 119 4.07 -31.84 -5.59
CA ASP A 119 3.52 -30.55 -5.23
C ASP A 119 4.48 -29.73 -4.39
N VAL A 120 4.30 -28.39 -4.42
CA VAL A 120 5.05 -27.45 -3.61
C VAL A 120 4.12 -26.35 -3.09
N GLN A 121 4.38 -25.88 -1.88
CA GLN A 121 3.65 -24.73 -1.34
C GLN A 121 4.15 -23.44 -2.01
N LEU A 122 3.21 -22.68 -2.62
CA LEU A 122 3.43 -21.30 -3.02
C LEU A 122 2.97 -20.39 -1.89
N GLU A 123 3.80 -19.43 -1.51
CA GLU A 123 3.53 -18.47 -0.44
C GLU A 123 3.42 -17.06 -0.99
N ILE A 124 2.39 -16.33 -0.54
CA ILE A 124 2.22 -14.90 -0.80
C ILE A 124 3.26 -14.13 0.01
N PRO A 125 4.05 -13.23 -0.63
CA PRO A 125 5.06 -12.43 0.05
C PRO A 125 4.44 -11.40 1.00
N GLU A 126 5.24 -10.93 1.95
CA GLU A 126 4.90 -9.75 2.75
C GLU A 126 5.17 -8.48 1.92
N VAL A 127 4.13 -7.73 1.64
CA VAL A 127 4.23 -6.44 0.91
C VAL A 127 3.88 -5.30 1.85
N PHE A 128 4.89 -4.51 2.22
CA PHE A 128 4.75 -3.30 3.01
C PHE A 128 4.57 -2.10 2.09
N ASN A 129 3.47 -1.36 2.25
CA ASN A 129 3.18 -0.19 1.42
C ASN A 129 2.34 0.83 2.21
N LEU A 130 3.02 1.65 3.02
CA LEU A 130 2.40 2.80 3.68
C LEU A 130 2.43 4.01 2.75
N GLU A 131 1.30 4.67 2.60
CA GLU A 131 1.14 5.93 1.86
C GLU A 131 0.73 7.03 2.82
N VAL A 132 1.48 8.15 2.85
CA VAL A 132 1.13 9.35 3.60
C VAL A 132 0.52 10.39 2.67
N ARG A 133 -0.49 11.10 3.17
CA ARG A 133 -1.11 12.25 2.51
C ARG A 133 -1.38 13.35 3.52
N ILE A 134 -1.18 14.60 3.12
CA ILE A 134 -1.50 15.80 3.90
C ILE A 134 -2.55 16.62 3.17
N ASP A 135 -3.59 17.05 3.89
CA ASP A 135 -4.63 17.92 3.32
C ASP A 135 -4.06 19.31 3.02
N ASP A 136 -4.60 19.93 1.98
CA ASP A 136 -4.35 21.34 1.71
C ASP A 136 -5.04 22.23 2.77
N PRO A 137 -4.42 23.36 3.17
CA PRO A 137 -5.04 24.31 4.07
C PRO A 137 -6.30 24.92 3.44
N VAL A 138 -7.33 25.16 4.25
CA VAL A 138 -8.62 25.70 3.78
C VAL A 138 -8.51 27.15 3.27
N GLY A 139 -7.39 27.83 3.58
CA GLY A 139 -7.12 29.20 3.15
C GLY A 139 -5.86 29.75 3.78
N PRO A 140 -5.55 31.02 3.54
CA PRO A 140 -4.35 31.64 4.09
C PRO A 140 -4.47 31.77 5.63
N MET A 141 -3.33 31.59 6.31
CA MET A 141 -3.14 31.76 7.74
C MET A 141 -2.63 33.18 8.02
N ASN A 142 -3.13 33.83 9.07
CA ASN A 142 -2.58 35.12 9.50
C ASN A 142 -1.31 34.92 10.36
N ALA A 143 -0.36 35.84 10.26
CA ALA A 143 0.76 35.87 11.20
C ALA A 143 0.25 36.00 12.64
N GLY A 144 0.82 35.21 13.56
CA GLY A 144 0.36 35.09 14.95
C GLY A 144 -0.82 34.13 15.16
N ALA A 145 -1.28 33.44 14.12
CA ALA A 145 -2.32 32.43 14.21
C ALA A 145 -1.76 31.02 14.02
N ASP A 146 -2.59 30.04 14.30
CA ASP A 146 -2.35 28.63 14.02
C ASP A 146 -3.27 28.11 12.90
N THR A 147 -2.85 27.04 12.23
CA THR A 147 -3.65 26.25 11.31
C THR A 147 -3.45 24.77 11.58
N ILE A 148 -4.47 23.99 11.28
CA ILE A 148 -4.45 22.54 11.46
C ILE A 148 -4.52 21.88 10.09
N LEU A 149 -3.52 21.07 9.78
CA LEU A 149 -3.52 20.21 8.60
C LEU A 149 -3.75 18.76 9.03
N ARG A 150 -4.63 18.09 8.32
CA ARG A 150 -4.92 16.69 8.55
C ARG A 150 -3.97 15.83 7.73
N VAL A 151 -3.39 14.84 8.39
CA VAL A 151 -2.52 13.85 7.77
C VAL A 151 -3.20 12.50 7.83
N PHE A 152 -3.12 11.76 6.74
CA PHE A 152 -3.62 10.40 6.59
C PHE A 152 -2.45 9.49 6.31
N VAL A 153 -2.44 8.33 6.95
CA VAL A 153 -1.53 7.24 6.59
C VAL A 153 -2.37 6.02 6.30
N GLN A 154 -2.28 5.54 5.07
CA GLN A 154 -3.00 4.37 4.58
C GLN A 154 -2.02 3.22 4.38
N ASN A 155 -2.43 2.01 4.78
CA ASN A 155 -1.70 0.79 4.48
C ASN A 155 -2.28 0.16 3.20
N ASN A 156 -1.56 0.27 2.10
CA ASN A 156 -1.87 -0.33 0.80
C ASN A 156 -1.17 -1.69 0.61
N GLY A 157 -0.47 -2.20 1.63
CA GLY A 157 0.15 -3.51 1.64
C GLY A 157 -0.82 -4.63 2.03
N ASN A 158 -0.31 -5.86 2.10
CA ASN A 158 -1.08 -7.05 2.45
C ASN A 158 -0.82 -7.58 3.87
N ILE A 159 -0.03 -6.86 4.65
CA ILE A 159 0.32 -7.17 6.05
C ILE A 159 0.15 -5.93 6.92
N ALA A 160 -0.14 -6.11 8.22
CA ALA A 160 -0.19 -5.00 9.17
C ALA A 160 1.19 -4.35 9.32
N ASP A 161 1.23 -3.03 9.34
CA ASP A 161 2.46 -2.25 9.42
C ASP A 161 2.33 -1.09 10.39
N ARG A 162 3.43 -0.42 10.70
CA ARG A 162 3.52 0.75 11.59
C ARG A 162 4.47 1.78 11.01
N VAL A 163 4.22 3.03 11.31
CA VAL A 163 5.19 4.11 11.05
C VAL A 163 6.26 4.07 12.14
N SER A 164 7.51 3.82 11.77
CA SER A 164 8.66 3.87 12.69
C SER A 164 9.13 5.30 12.95
N GLU A 165 9.12 6.14 11.92
CA GLU A 165 9.59 7.51 11.97
C GLU A 165 8.66 8.41 11.15
N THR A 166 8.43 9.62 11.67
CA THR A 166 7.69 10.69 10.97
C THR A 166 8.53 11.95 11.04
N ASP A 167 8.91 12.49 9.88
CA ASP A 167 9.56 13.78 9.73
C ASP A 167 8.60 14.79 9.11
N VAL A 168 8.53 15.98 9.69
CA VAL A 168 7.72 17.10 9.19
C VAL A 168 8.60 18.33 9.13
N SER A 169 8.77 18.87 7.94
CA SER A 169 9.58 20.06 7.70
C SER A 169 8.77 21.18 7.07
N VAL A 170 9.17 22.42 7.35
CA VAL A 170 8.61 23.64 6.78
C VAL A 170 9.74 24.54 6.33
N ASP A 171 9.65 25.06 5.11
CA ASP A 171 10.69 25.92 4.53
C ASP A 171 10.73 27.36 5.10
N CYS A 172 9.78 27.71 5.96
CA CYS A 172 9.68 28.99 6.64
C CYS A 172 10.11 28.91 8.11
N THR A 173 11.20 29.58 8.48
CA THR A 173 11.78 29.56 9.83
C THR A 173 10.90 30.17 10.93
N LEU A 174 9.87 30.94 10.56
CA LEU A 174 8.92 31.57 11.48
C LEU A 174 7.62 30.79 11.64
N ILE A 175 7.56 29.57 11.11
CA ILE A 175 6.49 28.60 11.38
C ILE A 175 7.07 27.50 12.26
N THR A 176 6.34 27.18 13.33
CA THR A 176 6.66 26.04 14.20
C THR A 176 5.64 24.93 14.00
N VAL A 177 6.11 23.67 14.04
CA VAL A 177 5.27 22.48 13.93
C VAL A 177 5.03 21.92 15.33
N GLY A 178 3.78 21.64 15.64
CA GLY A 178 3.40 21.00 16.92
C GLY A 178 3.87 19.53 16.99
N THR A 179 3.87 18.96 18.19
CA THR A 179 4.44 17.63 18.51
C THR A 179 3.49 16.45 18.27
N GLN A 180 2.37 16.64 17.54
CA GLN A 180 1.32 15.62 17.37
C GLN A 180 1.70 14.47 16.42
N THR A 181 2.93 14.42 15.92
CA THR A 181 3.45 13.31 15.12
C THR A 181 3.37 11.95 15.84
N SER A 182 3.35 11.96 17.18
CA SER A 182 3.14 10.74 17.99
C SER A 182 1.79 10.06 17.79
N GLU A 183 0.80 10.75 17.20
CA GLU A 183 -0.49 10.16 16.84
C GLU A 183 -0.39 9.24 15.62
N ILE A 184 0.66 9.37 14.82
CA ILE A 184 0.96 8.56 13.62
C ILE A 184 1.95 7.44 13.98
N THR A 185 2.99 7.78 14.74
CA THR A 185 4.12 6.89 15.03
C THR A 185 3.70 5.70 15.92
N ASN A 186 4.20 4.49 15.61
CA ASN A 186 4.00 3.25 16.36
C ASN A 186 2.54 2.72 16.44
N LYS A 187 1.59 3.30 15.73
CA LYS A 187 0.24 2.73 15.59
C LYS A 187 0.25 1.62 14.55
N GLU A 188 -0.37 0.50 14.88
CA GLU A 188 -0.60 -0.58 13.92
C GLU A 188 -1.71 -0.19 12.94
N ILE A 189 -1.42 -0.38 11.66
CA ILE A 189 -2.32 -0.07 10.55
C ILE A 189 -2.53 -1.38 9.79
N ALA A 190 -3.73 -1.95 9.90
CA ALA A 190 -4.09 -3.17 9.18
C ALA A 190 -4.14 -2.91 7.66
N PRO A 191 -3.99 -3.94 6.81
CA PRO A 191 -4.17 -3.82 5.37
C PRO A 191 -5.49 -3.11 5.00
N GLY A 192 -5.41 -2.13 4.11
CA GLY A 192 -6.53 -1.30 3.66
C GLY A 192 -7.02 -0.26 4.67
N ALA A 193 -6.51 -0.25 5.90
CA ALA A 193 -6.90 0.73 6.92
C ALA A 193 -6.16 2.06 6.75
N THR A 194 -6.80 3.12 7.27
CA THR A 194 -6.23 4.48 7.30
C THR A 194 -6.29 5.02 8.73
N ILE A 195 -5.19 5.58 9.19
CA ILE A 195 -5.15 6.39 10.42
C ILE A 195 -5.07 7.88 10.06
N THR A 196 -5.53 8.73 10.98
CA THR A 196 -5.54 10.18 10.77
C THR A 196 -4.94 10.86 11.98
N ALA A 197 -4.16 11.92 11.75
CA ALA A 197 -3.64 12.83 12.76
C ALA A 197 -3.85 14.27 12.33
N ASN A 198 -3.87 15.18 13.32
CA ASN A 198 -3.95 16.62 13.10
C ASN A 198 -2.61 17.25 13.49
N LEU A 199 -1.94 17.87 12.54
CA LEU A 199 -0.72 18.64 12.79
C LEU A 199 -1.04 20.10 12.91
N VAL A 200 -0.58 20.74 13.99
CA VAL A 200 -0.75 22.16 14.24
C VAL A 200 0.49 22.91 13.76
N PHE A 201 0.27 23.95 12.97
CA PHE A 201 1.32 24.84 12.47
C PHE A 201 1.04 26.25 13.01
N GLU A 202 2.00 26.85 13.70
CA GLU A 202 1.87 28.17 14.31
C GLU A 202 2.81 29.15 13.60
N ALA A 203 2.27 30.25 13.07
CA ALA A 203 3.09 31.32 12.51
C ALA A 203 3.44 32.37 13.58
N ALA A 204 4.69 32.79 13.65
CA ALA A 204 5.07 33.92 14.51
C ALA A 204 4.34 35.20 14.09
N LEU A 205 4.05 36.10 15.04
CA LEU A 205 3.38 37.39 14.77
C LEU A 205 4.19 38.26 13.78
N SER A 206 5.50 38.10 13.76
CA SER A 206 6.42 38.82 12.86
C SER A 206 6.55 38.17 11.48
N HIS A 207 5.79 37.13 11.18
CA HIS A 207 5.89 36.41 9.89
C HIS A 207 5.48 37.36 8.74
N PRO A 208 6.31 37.52 7.69
CA PRO A 208 5.92 38.29 6.51
C PRO A 208 4.87 37.56 5.69
N SER A 209 4.18 38.25 4.78
CA SER A 209 3.35 37.59 3.79
C SER A 209 4.23 36.73 2.86
N ARG A 210 4.03 35.41 2.91
CA ARG A 210 4.82 34.43 2.17
C ARG A 210 4.10 33.11 2.08
N SER A 211 4.35 32.35 0.99
CA SER A 211 4.00 30.95 0.86
C SER A 211 5.10 30.08 1.46
N CYS A 212 4.73 29.08 2.24
CA CYS A 212 5.62 28.15 2.93
C CYS A 212 5.29 26.72 2.52
N ASP A 213 6.25 26.01 1.98
CA ASP A 213 6.08 24.61 1.64
C ASP A 213 6.24 23.76 2.92
N VAL A 214 5.34 22.79 3.06
CA VAL A 214 5.29 21.82 4.16
C VAL A 214 5.49 20.44 3.54
N ASP A 215 6.50 19.72 4.01
CA ASP A 215 6.77 18.34 3.60
C ASP A 215 6.59 17.41 4.78
N ILE A 216 5.96 16.25 4.53
CA ILE A 216 5.87 15.17 5.48
C ILE A 216 6.47 13.90 4.87
N GLN A 217 7.27 13.19 5.65
CA GLN A 217 7.81 11.89 5.29
C GLN A 217 7.56 10.90 6.42
N ILE A 218 7.22 9.68 6.06
CA ILE A 218 7.10 8.55 6.98
C ILE A 218 7.98 7.38 6.53
N VAL A 219 8.35 6.54 7.48
CA VAL A 219 9.15 5.33 7.26
C VAL A 219 8.36 4.13 7.79
N SER A 220 8.22 3.08 6.97
CA SER A 220 7.61 1.82 7.35
C SER A 220 8.51 1.04 8.32
N GLN A 221 7.94 0.51 9.39
CA GLN A 221 8.65 -0.33 10.34
C GLN A 221 8.84 -1.76 9.80
N GLY A 222 7.81 -2.32 9.18
CA GLY A 222 7.82 -3.72 8.72
C GLY A 222 8.78 -3.95 7.55
N SER A 223 9.07 -2.91 6.76
CA SER A 223 10.04 -2.96 5.66
C SER A 223 11.51 -2.78 6.10
N ASP A 224 11.80 -2.80 7.42
CA ASP A 224 13.13 -2.46 7.96
C ASP A 224 13.66 -1.10 7.46
N GLY A 225 12.77 -0.14 7.24
CA GLY A 225 13.09 1.21 6.79
C GLY A 225 13.35 1.36 5.28
N SER A 226 13.17 0.30 4.49
CA SER A 226 13.39 0.36 3.04
C SER A 226 12.25 1.06 2.30
N GLN A 227 11.02 1.05 2.86
CA GLN A 227 9.85 1.73 2.29
C GLN A 227 9.62 3.05 3.02
N THR A 228 9.65 4.14 2.25
CA THR A 228 9.33 5.50 2.70
C THR A 228 8.21 6.09 1.83
N SER A 229 7.38 6.94 2.40
CA SER A 229 6.37 7.70 1.68
C SER A 229 6.43 9.16 2.09
N SER A 230 6.21 10.07 1.16
CA SER A 230 6.20 11.51 1.41
C SER A 230 5.08 12.19 0.65
N ASP A 231 4.59 13.29 1.21
CA ASP A 231 3.63 14.19 0.57
C ASP A 231 3.91 15.62 1.00
N SER A 232 3.43 16.61 0.24
CA SER A 232 3.67 18.01 0.50
C SER A 232 2.46 18.87 0.21
N THR A 233 2.35 19.97 0.97
CA THR A 233 1.34 21.01 0.75
C THR A 233 1.94 22.39 0.98
N ARG A 234 1.16 23.45 0.78
CA ARG A 234 1.61 24.83 0.90
C ARG A 234 0.71 25.66 1.78
N ILE A 235 1.28 26.30 2.79
CA ILE A 235 0.63 27.26 3.65
C ILE A 235 0.92 28.67 3.16
N GLU A 236 -0.12 29.46 2.88
CA GLU A 236 0.02 30.89 2.61
C GLU A 236 -0.13 31.68 3.92
N VAL A 237 0.90 32.43 4.30
CA VAL A 237 0.85 33.30 5.48
C VAL A 237 0.63 34.74 5.04
N GLN A 238 -0.31 35.43 5.69
CA GLN A 238 -0.56 36.87 5.55
C GLN A 238 0.06 37.58 6.73
N ALA A 239 0.90 38.59 6.48
CA ALA A 239 1.46 39.42 7.54
C ALA A 239 0.36 40.05 8.38
N ALA A 240 0.59 40.22 9.67
CA ALA A 240 -0.30 40.99 10.52
C ALA A 240 -0.45 42.39 9.92
N THR A 241 -1.68 42.80 9.63
CA THR A 241 -1.96 44.19 9.29
C THR A 241 -1.65 44.98 10.53
N GLY A 242 -0.49 45.66 10.55
CA GLY A 242 -0.19 46.61 11.59
C GLY A 242 -1.36 47.60 11.62
N ASP A 243 -1.99 47.76 12.78
CA ASP A 243 -2.83 48.92 13.04
C ASP A 243 -1.90 50.13 12.90
N SER A 244 -1.80 50.61 11.66
CA SER A 244 -1.25 51.94 11.39
C SER A 244 -2.26 52.89 12.02
N GLY A 245 -2.25 52.96 13.34
CA GLY A 245 -2.79 54.09 14.02
C GLY A 245 -2.07 55.32 13.48
N ASP A 246 -2.60 55.86 12.40
CA ASP A 246 -2.35 57.24 12.04
C ASP A 246 -2.65 58.06 13.29
N LYS A 247 -1.60 58.29 14.10
CA LYS A 247 -1.61 59.44 14.96
C LYS A 247 -1.55 60.61 13.99
N GLU A 248 -2.75 61.06 13.61
CA GLU A 248 -2.89 62.44 13.10
C GLU A 248 -2.06 63.32 14.03
N PRO A 249 -1.16 64.20 13.49
CA PRO A 249 -0.48 65.15 14.28
C PRO A 249 -1.56 65.99 14.97
N VAL A 250 -1.58 65.96 16.31
CA VAL A 250 -2.40 66.84 17.11
C VAL A 250 -1.98 68.26 16.75
N ASP A 251 -2.74 68.90 15.89
CA ASP A 251 -2.64 70.33 15.63
C ASP A 251 -3.16 71.03 16.92
N ASP A 252 -2.23 71.66 17.63
CA ASP A 252 -2.50 72.43 18.85
C ASP A 252 -3.11 73.76 18.46
N GLY A 253 -4.34 73.73 18.02
CA GLY A 253 -5.13 74.89 17.58
C GLY A 253 -6.44 74.97 18.33
N SER A 254 -6.48 75.80 19.34
CA SER A 254 -7.67 76.40 20.04
C SER A 254 -8.88 76.51 19.13
N GLY A 255 -9.92 75.70 19.38
CA GLY A 255 -11.22 75.75 18.68
C GLY A 255 -12.33 75.06 19.48
N THR A 256 -13.29 75.86 19.92
CA THR A 256 -14.55 75.61 20.64
C THR A 256 -15.19 74.23 20.37
N VAL A 257 -15.50 73.50 21.45
CA VAL A 257 -16.29 72.27 21.51
C VAL A 257 -17.73 72.52 21.12
N GLU A 258 -18.16 72.09 19.96
CA GLU A 258 -19.56 71.95 19.59
C GLU A 258 -20.00 70.49 19.87
N VAL A 259 -20.85 70.31 20.87
CA VAL A 259 -21.42 69.03 21.26
C VAL A 259 -22.53 68.68 20.30
N VAL A 260 -22.23 67.80 19.29
CA VAL A 260 -23.26 67.20 18.46
C VAL A 260 -23.71 65.90 19.11
N THR A 261 -24.89 65.91 19.71
CA THR A 261 -25.58 64.71 20.13
C THR A 261 -26.24 64.04 18.95
N THR A 262 -25.58 63.01 18.40
CA THR A 262 -26.20 62.09 17.40
C THR A 262 -26.72 60.86 18.11
N GLY A 263 -28.04 60.66 18.00
CA GLY A 263 -28.75 59.55 18.64
C GLY A 263 -28.39 58.17 18.11
N LEU A 264 -28.44 57.23 19.05
CA LEU A 264 -28.31 55.80 18.82
C LEU A 264 -29.40 55.27 17.86
N PRO A 265 -29.09 54.42 16.87
CA PRO A 265 -30.13 53.71 16.17
C PRO A 265 -30.66 52.55 17.02
N HIS A 266 -31.98 52.53 17.10
CA HIS A 266 -32.77 51.51 17.79
C HIS A 266 -32.51 50.08 17.23
N ILE A 267 -32.27 49.14 18.15
CA ILE A 267 -32.32 47.72 17.91
C ILE A 267 -33.80 47.30 17.80
N GLY A 268 -34.25 46.98 16.60
CA GLY A 268 -35.56 46.36 16.38
C GLY A 268 -35.47 44.85 16.67
N VAL A 269 -36.05 44.43 17.78
CA VAL A 269 -36.43 43.06 18.07
C VAL A 269 -37.76 42.80 17.36
N LEU A 270 -37.85 41.75 16.52
CA LEU A 270 -39.06 40.91 16.34
C LEU A 270 -38.87 39.94 15.17
N GLY A 271 -39.09 38.67 15.42
CA GLY A 271 -39.27 37.67 14.38
C GLY A 271 -39.03 36.24 14.85
N THR A 272 -39.89 35.80 15.80
CA THR A 272 -40.12 34.38 16.07
C THR A 272 -40.69 33.68 14.83
N GLY A 273 -40.07 32.59 14.40
CA GLY A 273 -40.58 31.71 13.36
C GLY A 273 -40.20 30.26 13.67
N THR A 274 -41.07 29.63 14.44
CA THR A 274 -41.14 28.17 14.62
C THR A 274 -41.50 27.49 13.31
N SER A 275 -40.79 26.43 12.94
CA SER A 275 -41.33 25.34 12.10
C SER A 275 -40.61 24.06 12.40
N LEU A 276 -41.28 23.24 13.02
CA LEU A 276 -41.45 21.88 13.31
C LEU A 276 -41.45 20.96 12.09
N LEU A 277 -40.89 19.77 12.33
CA LEU A 277 -41.23 18.42 11.84
C LEU A 277 -41.02 18.14 10.34
N ILE A 278 -40.30 17.03 9.99
CA ILE A 278 -40.91 15.68 9.89
C ILE A 278 -39.76 14.63 9.82
N ALA A 279 -39.88 13.67 10.73
CA ALA A 279 -39.24 12.38 10.66
C ALA A 279 -39.99 11.49 9.64
N ALA A 280 -39.28 10.74 8.83
CA ALA A 280 -39.86 9.60 8.14
C ALA A 280 -38.86 8.44 8.11
N PHE A 281 -39.17 7.48 8.92
CA PHE A 281 -38.81 6.06 8.85
C PHE A 281 -39.02 5.48 7.45
N MET A 282 -38.06 4.71 6.94
CA MET A 282 -38.40 3.49 6.24
C MET A 282 -37.29 2.43 6.38
N ARG A 283 -37.62 1.45 7.24
CA ARG A 283 -37.12 0.09 7.18
C ARG A 283 -37.56 -0.57 5.87
N ARG A 284 -36.67 -1.31 5.20
CA ARG A 284 -37.06 -2.58 4.58
C ARG A 284 -35.90 -3.53 4.49
N LYS A 285 -36.14 -4.68 5.10
CA LYS A 285 -35.55 -5.98 4.90
C LYS A 285 -35.71 -6.44 3.43
N VAL A 286 -34.74 -7.09 2.86
CA VAL A 286 -34.74 -8.52 2.49
C VAL A 286 -33.29 -8.95 2.46
#